data_445f0829bf51026e5755f36641d7dac9
#
_entry.id   445f0829bf51026e5755f36641d7dac9
#
_cell.length_a   1.000
_cell.length_b   1.000
_cell.length_c   1.000
_cell.angle_alpha   90.00
_cell.angle_beta   90.00
_cell.angle_gamma   90.00
#
_symmetry.space_group_name_H-M   'P 1'
#
loop_
_entity.id
_entity.type
_entity.pdbx_description
1 polymer ?
#
loop_
_entity_poly.entity_id
_entity_poly.type
_entity_poly.pdbx_seq_one_letter_code
_entity_poly.pdbx_strand_id
1 'polypeptide(L)'
;LKSFGSADAEQGTPMKADSIFRIASMTKAITSVAVMMLQEEGKLLVKDPVSKYIPEFKDQTVMVPRDPKDPQAGYDTVPASREVTIRDLLSHSSGITYRFWGNAAAAVYEEGGVPDGLSPNGGQTCTAMRKLAKLPLLHQPGSVYEYGLNTDVLGCLVEVVSGKTLDRFFKERIFSPLGMKDTQFFVAP
;
A
#
# COMPACT_ATOMS: atom_id res chain seq x y z
N LEU A 1 0.61 -2.97 31.47
CA LEU A 1 0.77 -1.77 30.66
C LEU A 1 1.29 -0.63 31.55
N LYS A 2 2.34 0.06 31.11
CA LYS A 2 2.90 1.24 31.81
C LYS A 2 3.15 2.35 30.79
N SER A 3 2.94 3.59 31.17
CA SER A 3 3.20 4.78 30.35
C SER A 3 4.44 5.50 30.86
N PHE A 4 5.29 5.98 29.95
CA PHE A 4 6.50 6.72 30.26
C PHE A 4 6.63 7.93 29.34
N GLY A 5 7.23 9.01 29.85
CA GLY A 5 7.50 10.23 29.10
C GLY A 5 6.25 11.09 28.84
N SER A 6 6.33 11.93 27.82
CA SER A 6 5.30 12.90 27.44
C SER A 6 4.65 12.52 26.10
N ALA A 7 3.34 12.72 26.00
CA ALA A 7 2.61 12.67 24.73
C ALA A 7 2.86 13.93 23.90
N ASP A 8 3.05 15.07 24.58
CA ASP A 8 3.44 16.34 24.02
C ASP A 8 4.47 16.99 24.94
N ALA A 9 5.71 17.06 24.49
CA ALA A 9 6.81 17.60 25.28
C ALA A 9 6.75 19.13 25.40
N GLU A 10 6.21 19.83 24.41
CA GLU A 10 6.12 21.31 24.39
C GLU A 10 5.03 21.79 25.37
N GLN A 11 3.91 21.06 25.41
CA GLN A 11 2.79 21.36 26.32
C GLN A 11 2.91 20.67 27.69
N GLY A 12 3.93 19.84 27.89
CA GLY A 12 4.12 19.07 29.11
C GLY A 12 3.04 18.01 29.38
N THR A 13 2.32 17.57 28.34
CA THR A 13 1.24 16.59 28.45
C THR A 13 1.83 15.20 28.70
N PRO A 14 1.51 14.52 29.82
CA PRO A 14 2.08 13.21 30.11
C PRO A 14 1.51 12.13 29.19
N MET A 15 2.34 11.12 28.86
CA MET A 15 1.88 9.91 28.18
C MET A 15 0.92 9.13 29.10
N LYS A 16 -0.19 8.64 28.54
CA LYS A 16 -1.21 7.83 29.23
C LYS A 16 -1.37 6.48 28.56
N ALA A 17 -1.97 5.53 29.26
CA ALA A 17 -2.23 4.18 28.75
C ALA A 17 -3.25 4.16 27.59
N ASP A 18 -4.07 5.19 27.48
CA ASP A 18 -5.10 5.41 26.47
C ASP A 18 -4.72 6.45 25.40
N SER A 19 -3.45 6.87 25.37
CA SER A 19 -2.96 7.80 24.33
C SER A 19 -3.09 7.21 22.93
N ILE A 20 -3.60 8.02 22.00
CA ILE A 20 -3.78 7.63 20.59
C ILE A 20 -2.50 7.87 19.80
N PHE A 21 -2.14 6.91 18.96
CA PHE A 21 -0.94 6.95 18.12
C PHE A 21 -1.27 6.85 16.65
N ARG A 22 -0.50 7.56 15.80
CA ARG A 22 -0.43 7.27 14.38
C ARG A 22 0.41 6.00 14.20
N ILE A 23 -0.22 4.89 13.85
CA ILE A 23 0.47 3.60 13.73
C ILE A 23 1.18 3.42 12.38
N ALA A 24 0.99 4.34 11.43
CA ALA A 24 1.67 4.37 10.13
C ALA A 24 1.73 2.96 9.49
N SER A 25 2.93 2.46 9.21
CA SER A 25 3.12 1.18 8.52
C SER A 25 2.69 -0.07 9.31
N MET A 26 2.38 0.03 10.59
CA MET A 26 1.72 -1.07 11.32
C MET A 26 0.34 -1.39 10.75
N THR A 27 -0.30 -0.43 10.05
CA THR A 27 -1.53 -0.64 9.28
C THR A 27 -1.40 -1.74 8.23
N LYS A 28 -0.19 -1.97 7.71
CA LYS A 28 0.07 -3.02 6.70
C LYS A 28 -0.24 -4.42 7.22
N ALA A 29 0.05 -4.70 8.48
CA ALA A 29 -0.30 -5.97 9.10
C ALA A 29 -1.83 -6.18 9.11
N ILE A 30 -2.59 -5.14 9.43
CA ILE A 30 -4.06 -5.19 9.45
C ILE A 30 -4.62 -5.42 8.04
N THR A 31 -4.08 -4.72 7.05
CA THR A 31 -4.47 -4.90 5.64
C THR A 31 -4.15 -6.32 5.15
N SER A 32 -2.99 -6.85 5.51
CA SER A 32 -2.62 -8.23 5.17
C SER A 32 -3.57 -9.25 5.80
N VAL A 33 -3.96 -9.05 7.06
CA VAL A 33 -4.99 -9.89 7.73
C VAL A 33 -6.31 -9.82 6.96
N ALA A 34 -6.76 -8.63 6.53
CA ALA A 34 -7.98 -8.47 5.75
C ALA A 34 -7.93 -9.27 4.42
N VAL A 35 -6.79 -9.24 3.72
CA VAL A 35 -6.58 -10.05 2.50
C VAL A 35 -6.66 -11.55 2.81
N MET A 36 -6.03 -11.99 3.90
CA MET A 36 -6.06 -13.40 4.30
C MET A 36 -7.45 -13.86 4.73
N MET A 37 -8.24 -13.00 5.38
CA MET A 37 -9.66 -13.29 5.68
C MET A 37 -10.47 -13.51 4.40
N LEU A 38 -10.26 -12.68 3.36
CA LEU A 38 -10.93 -12.85 2.07
C LEU A 38 -10.48 -14.13 1.35
N GLN A 39 -9.23 -14.55 1.53
CA GLN A 39 -8.74 -15.84 1.04
C GLN A 39 -9.41 -17.00 1.78
N GLU A 40 -9.50 -16.97 3.10
CA GLU A 40 -10.19 -17.99 3.89
C GLU A 40 -11.67 -18.13 3.50
N GLU A 41 -12.30 -17.03 3.10
CA GLU A 41 -13.66 -17.00 2.55
C GLU A 41 -13.76 -17.50 1.10
N GLY A 42 -12.66 -17.90 0.48
CA GLY A 42 -12.60 -18.35 -0.90
C GLY A 42 -12.86 -17.27 -1.96
N LYS A 43 -12.80 -15.97 -1.58
CA LYS A 43 -13.09 -14.85 -2.48
C LYS A 43 -11.91 -14.49 -3.37
N LEU A 44 -10.70 -14.85 -2.97
CA LEU A 44 -9.47 -14.67 -3.73
C LEU A 44 -8.45 -15.77 -3.38
N LEU A 45 -7.42 -15.90 -4.21
CA LEU A 45 -6.24 -16.70 -3.90
C LEU A 45 -5.00 -15.80 -3.94
N VAL A 46 -4.07 -15.96 -3.02
CA VAL A 46 -2.81 -15.15 -3.02
C VAL A 46 -1.99 -15.32 -4.30
N LYS A 47 -2.16 -16.41 -5.03
CA LYS A 47 -1.52 -16.65 -6.32
C LYS A 47 -2.24 -16.00 -7.51
N ASP A 48 -3.46 -15.49 -7.31
CA ASP A 48 -4.20 -14.83 -8.38
C ASP A 48 -3.43 -13.58 -8.84
N PRO A 49 -3.46 -13.27 -10.15
CA PRO A 49 -2.98 -11.99 -10.65
C PRO A 49 -3.89 -10.86 -10.12
N VAL A 50 -3.28 -9.74 -9.79
CA VAL A 50 -4.01 -8.54 -9.30
C VAL A 50 -5.01 -8.06 -10.35
N SER A 51 -4.66 -8.19 -11.63
CA SER A 51 -5.49 -7.82 -12.79
C SER A 51 -6.86 -8.52 -12.84
N LYS A 52 -6.99 -9.69 -12.21
CA LYS A 52 -8.27 -10.40 -12.06
C LYS A 52 -9.33 -9.57 -11.31
N TYR A 53 -8.89 -8.70 -10.41
CA TYR A 53 -9.73 -7.87 -9.54
C TYR A 53 -9.64 -6.38 -9.88
N ILE A 54 -8.45 -5.93 -10.27
CA ILE A 54 -8.15 -4.56 -10.68
C ILE A 54 -7.56 -4.63 -12.09
N PRO A 55 -8.40 -4.58 -13.15
CA PRO A 55 -7.96 -4.83 -14.53
C PRO A 55 -6.84 -3.93 -15.04
N GLU A 56 -6.69 -2.74 -14.45
CA GLU A 56 -5.62 -1.80 -14.82
C GLU A 56 -4.21 -2.35 -14.54
N PHE A 57 -4.07 -3.39 -13.71
CA PHE A 57 -2.81 -4.10 -13.47
C PHE A 57 -2.44 -5.11 -14.56
N LYS A 58 -3.23 -5.22 -15.63
CA LYS A 58 -2.90 -6.05 -16.77
C LYS A 58 -1.85 -5.36 -17.64
N ASP A 59 -1.03 -6.17 -18.33
CA ASP A 59 -0.05 -5.72 -19.32
C ASP A 59 0.94 -4.65 -18.81
N GLN A 60 1.38 -4.78 -17.55
CA GLN A 60 2.32 -3.86 -16.95
C GLN A 60 3.68 -3.90 -17.64
N THR A 61 4.38 -2.78 -17.57
CA THR A 61 5.76 -2.63 -18.03
C THR A 61 6.72 -2.44 -16.86
N VAL A 62 8.00 -2.64 -17.11
CA VAL A 62 9.09 -2.51 -16.15
C VAL A 62 10.11 -1.53 -16.68
N MET A 63 10.63 -0.66 -15.83
CA MET A 63 11.69 0.29 -16.15
C MET A 63 13.02 -0.43 -16.37
N VAL A 64 13.72 -0.08 -17.43
CA VAL A 64 15.08 -0.54 -17.71
C VAL A 64 15.97 0.69 -17.90
N PRO A 65 17.03 0.90 -17.11
CA PRO A 65 17.95 2.01 -17.31
C PRO A 65 18.55 1.99 -18.73
N ARG A 66 18.58 3.11 -19.42
CA ARG A 66 19.24 3.22 -20.73
C ARG A 66 20.75 3.04 -20.63
N ASP A 67 21.33 3.56 -19.59
CA ASP A 67 22.72 3.31 -19.19
C ASP A 67 22.78 2.99 -17.70
N PRO A 68 23.15 1.76 -17.31
CA PRO A 68 23.28 1.38 -15.90
C PRO A 68 24.35 2.18 -15.13
N LYS A 69 25.25 2.87 -15.83
CA LYS A 69 26.32 3.67 -15.24
C LYS A 69 25.94 5.14 -15.13
N ASP A 70 24.93 5.59 -15.85
CA ASP A 70 24.44 6.96 -15.82
C ASP A 70 22.95 7.01 -15.46
N PRO A 71 22.59 7.23 -14.20
CA PRO A 71 21.19 7.38 -13.79
C PRO A 71 20.45 8.52 -14.48
N GLN A 72 21.19 9.50 -15.04
CA GLN A 72 20.63 10.65 -15.75
C GLN A 72 20.25 10.32 -17.20
N ALA A 73 20.72 9.20 -17.74
CA ALA A 73 20.39 8.77 -19.11
C ALA A 73 18.89 8.42 -19.28
N GLY A 74 18.16 8.32 -18.18
CA GLY A 74 16.75 7.96 -18.18
C GLY A 74 16.53 6.44 -18.30
N TYR A 75 15.33 6.05 -18.70
CA TYR A 75 14.93 4.65 -18.79
C TYR A 75 14.11 4.38 -20.05
N ASP A 76 14.10 3.14 -20.47
CA ASP A 76 13.14 2.57 -21.40
C ASP A 76 12.17 1.64 -20.63
N THR A 77 11.13 1.15 -21.27
CA THR A 77 10.22 0.19 -20.65
C THR A 77 10.17 -1.10 -21.47
N VAL A 78 10.10 -2.21 -20.75
CA VAL A 78 9.89 -3.53 -21.33
C VAL A 78 8.65 -4.17 -20.72
N PRO A 79 7.99 -5.10 -21.37
CA PRO A 79 6.89 -5.85 -20.76
C PRO A 79 7.33 -6.54 -19.46
N ALA A 80 6.45 -6.57 -18.47
CA ALA A 80 6.66 -7.41 -17.30
C ALA A 80 6.72 -8.89 -17.72
N SER A 81 7.62 -9.67 -17.13
CA SER A 81 7.81 -11.08 -17.43
C SER A 81 6.59 -11.95 -17.07
N ARG A 82 5.78 -11.47 -16.15
CA ARG A 82 4.49 -12.03 -15.73
C ARG A 82 3.66 -10.97 -15.06
N GLU A 83 2.39 -11.25 -14.87
CA GLU A 83 1.52 -10.37 -14.09
C GLU A 83 1.91 -10.35 -12.59
N VAL A 84 1.68 -9.21 -11.95
CA VAL A 84 1.81 -9.07 -10.49
C VAL A 84 0.73 -9.89 -9.79
N THR A 85 1.12 -10.71 -8.83
CA THR A 85 0.20 -11.49 -8.00
C THR A 85 -0.08 -10.81 -6.65
N ILE A 86 -1.16 -11.21 -5.98
CA ILE A 86 -1.46 -10.76 -4.62
C ILE A 86 -0.31 -11.13 -3.66
N ARG A 87 0.35 -12.28 -3.89
CA ARG A 87 1.55 -12.69 -3.13
C ARG A 87 2.68 -11.68 -3.28
N ASP A 88 2.94 -11.19 -4.50
CA ASP A 88 4.00 -10.20 -4.72
C ASP A 88 3.74 -8.91 -3.96
N LEU A 89 2.48 -8.48 -3.87
CA LEU A 89 2.09 -7.33 -3.05
C LEU A 89 2.31 -7.59 -1.56
N LEU A 90 1.89 -8.74 -1.04
CA LEU A 90 2.05 -9.12 0.37
C LEU A 90 3.51 -9.22 0.79
N SER A 91 4.39 -9.66 -0.11
CA SER A 91 5.83 -9.82 0.12
C SER A 91 6.68 -8.62 -0.30
N HIS A 92 6.07 -7.54 -0.78
CA HIS A 92 6.79 -6.39 -1.34
C HIS A 92 7.77 -6.78 -2.46
N SER A 93 7.38 -7.69 -3.34
CA SER A 93 8.18 -8.12 -4.49
C SER A 93 7.52 -7.83 -5.84
N SER A 94 6.52 -6.96 -5.88
CA SER A 94 5.80 -6.61 -7.11
C SER A 94 6.59 -5.71 -8.07
N GLY A 95 7.61 -5.01 -7.58
CA GLY A 95 8.31 -3.93 -8.29
C GLY A 95 7.70 -2.54 -8.07
N ILE A 96 6.65 -2.42 -7.26
CA ILE A 96 6.08 -1.14 -6.84
C ILE A 96 6.92 -0.55 -5.71
N THR A 97 7.27 0.74 -5.82
CA THR A 97 8.09 1.47 -4.85
C THR A 97 7.36 2.65 -4.21
N TYR A 98 8.05 3.42 -3.39
CA TYR A 98 7.65 4.76 -2.96
C TYR A 98 8.45 5.83 -3.68
N ARG A 99 7.81 6.95 -4.06
CA ARG A 99 8.49 8.07 -4.71
C ARG A 99 9.51 8.76 -3.80
N PHE A 100 9.32 8.75 -2.49
CA PHE A 100 10.24 9.42 -1.55
C PHE A 100 11.59 8.68 -1.39
N TRP A 101 11.77 7.51 -1.97
CA TRP A 101 13.09 6.88 -2.05
C TRP A 101 14.03 7.57 -3.07
N GLY A 102 13.50 8.46 -3.93
CA GLY A 102 14.30 9.17 -4.93
C GLY A 102 14.88 8.26 -6.02
N ASN A 103 14.31 7.10 -6.23
CA ASN A 103 14.69 6.16 -7.30
C ASN A 103 14.10 6.59 -8.67
N ALA A 104 14.41 5.86 -9.72
CA ALA A 104 13.98 6.16 -11.08
C ALA A 104 12.45 6.30 -11.24
N ALA A 105 11.66 5.63 -10.42
CA ALA A 105 10.21 5.73 -10.47
C ALA A 105 9.63 6.99 -9.77
N ALA A 106 10.43 7.73 -9.00
CA ALA A 106 9.94 8.86 -8.21
C ALA A 106 9.27 9.94 -9.06
N ALA A 107 9.96 10.42 -10.11
CA ALA A 107 9.44 11.42 -11.04
C ALA A 107 8.20 10.91 -11.79
N VAL A 108 8.25 9.67 -12.24
CA VAL A 108 7.13 9.02 -12.96
C VAL A 108 5.88 8.93 -12.11
N TYR A 109 6.02 8.58 -10.83
CA TYR A 109 4.91 8.51 -9.89
C TYR A 109 4.36 9.90 -9.56
N GLU A 110 5.23 10.91 -9.46
CA GLU A 110 4.83 12.28 -9.24
C GLU A 110 4.03 12.84 -10.42
N GLU A 111 4.55 12.71 -11.64
CA GLU A 111 3.88 13.11 -12.88
C GLU A 111 2.56 12.36 -13.09
N GLY A 112 2.51 11.08 -12.72
CA GLY A 112 1.30 10.25 -12.74
C GLY A 112 0.28 10.61 -11.66
N GLY A 113 0.58 11.56 -10.76
CA GLY A 113 -0.30 11.96 -9.67
C GLY A 113 -0.55 10.85 -8.64
N VAL A 114 0.46 10.00 -8.44
CA VAL A 114 0.43 8.95 -7.40
C VAL A 114 0.81 9.58 -6.05
N PRO A 115 0.03 9.38 -4.98
CA PRO A 115 0.35 9.90 -3.66
C PRO A 115 1.64 9.31 -3.11
N ASP A 116 2.32 10.04 -2.22
CA ASP A 116 3.53 9.56 -1.56
C ASP A 116 3.27 8.50 -0.49
N GLY A 117 2.01 8.28 -0.12
CA GLY A 117 1.61 7.35 0.93
C GLY A 117 1.77 7.89 2.36
N LEU A 118 2.22 9.13 2.52
CA LEU A 118 2.47 9.79 3.81
C LEU A 118 1.61 11.03 4.02
N SER A 119 1.37 11.78 2.94
CA SER A 119 0.56 13.01 2.98
C SER A 119 -0.93 12.68 3.07
N PRO A 120 -1.71 13.48 3.82
CA PRO A 120 -3.16 13.33 3.86
C PRO A 120 -3.75 13.75 2.50
N ASN A 121 -3.90 12.81 1.61
CA ASN A 121 -4.57 13.04 0.33
C ASN A 121 -6.04 12.74 0.49
N GLY A 122 -6.90 13.72 0.24
CA GLY A 122 -8.36 13.57 0.30
C GLY A 122 -8.96 12.70 -0.81
N GLY A 123 -8.14 11.84 -1.45
CA GLY A 123 -8.54 10.96 -2.53
C GLY A 123 -8.88 9.54 -2.09
N GLN A 124 -9.70 8.85 -2.89
CA GLN A 124 -9.99 7.44 -2.68
C GLN A 124 -8.77 6.58 -3.03
N THR A 125 -8.39 5.67 -2.15
CA THR A 125 -7.25 4.77 -2.31
C THR A 125 -7.28 4.05 -3.66
N CYS A 126 -8.41 3.45 -4.03
CA CYS A 126 -8.54 2.73 -5.29
C CYS A 126 -8.31 3.61 -6.52
N THR A 127 -8.77 4.86 -6.51
CA THR A 127 -8.53 5.80 -7.63
C THR A 127 -7.04 6.04 -7.83
N ALA A 128 -6.29 6.24 -6.75
CA ALA A 128 -4.84 6.42 -6.79
C ALA A 128 -4.12 5.15 -7.26
N MET A 129 -4.52 3.98 -6.77
CA MET A 129 -3.90 2.70 -7.15
C MET A 129 -4.18 2.29 -8.60
N ARG A 130 -5.33 2.66 -9.16
CA ARG A 130 -5.62 2.50 -10.59
C ARG A 130 -4.78 3.41 -11.49
N LYS A 131 -4.39 4.60 -11.00
CA LYS A 131 -3.38 5.45 -11.68
C LYS A 131 -2.01 4.81 -11.63
N LEU A 132 -1.57 4.36 -10.44
CA LEU A 132 -0.30 3.65 -10.25
C LEU A 132 -0.18 2.43 -11.18
N ALA A 133 -1.25 1.67 -11.34
CA ALA A 133 -1.28 0.49 -12.20
C ALA A 133 -0.92 0.74 -13.67
N LYS A 134 -1.04 1.98 -14.14
CA LYS A 134 -0.71 2.37 -15.53
C LYS A 134 0.75 2.81 -15.69
N LEU A 135 1.48 2.90 -14.59
CA LEU A 135 2.88 3.33 -14.58
C LEU A 135 3.81 2.11 -14.54
N PRO A 136 5.04 2.24 -15.04
CA PRO A 136 5.96 1.12 -15.05
C PRO A 136 6.41 0.73 -13.63
N LEU A 137 6.63 -0.56 -13.44
CA LEU A 137 7.24 -1.12 -12.25
C LEU A 137 8.75 -0.80 -12.24
N LEU A 138 9.35 -0.67 -11.07
CA LEU A 138 10.80 -0.47 -10.92
C LEU A 138 11.57 -1.78 -11.16
N HIS A 139 10.99 -2.93 -10.83
CA HIS A 139 11.59 -4.26 -10.95
C HIS A 139 10.60 -5.27 -11.54
N GLN A 140 11.13 -6.33 -12.13
CA GLN A 140 10.30 -7.45 -12.56
C GLN A 140 9.57 -8.10 -11.37
N PRO A 141 8.27 -8.44 -11.51
CA PRO A 141 7.52 -9.07 -10.44
C PRO A 141 8.18 -10.33 -9.90
N GLY A 142 8.39 -10.38 -8.58
CA GLY A 142 9.01 -11.48 -7.86
C GLY A 142 10.53 -11.48 -7.84
N SER A 143 11.21 -10.51 -8.46
CA SER A 143 12.67 -10.52 -8.56
C SER A 143 13.40 -9.91 -7.37
N VAL A 144 12.86 -8.84 -6.80
CA VAL A 144 13.51 -8.04 -5.76
C VAL A 144 12.49 -7.61 -4.71
N TYR A 145 12.90 -7.56 -3.45
CA TYR A 145 12.14 -6.92 -2.39
C TYR A 145 12.24 -5.40 -2.54
N GLU A 146 11.10 -4.75 -2.73
CA GLU A 146 11.00 -3.30 -2.84
C GLU A 146 9.85 -2.78 -1.98
N TYR A 147 10.19 -2.13 -0.87
CA TYR A 147 9.19 -1.56 0.02
C TYR A 147 8.50 -0.35 -0.61
N GLY A 148 7.20 -0.44 -0.83
CA GLY A 148 6.44 0.57 -1.57
C GLY A 148 4.93 0.53 -1.30
N LEU A 149 4.16 1.12 -2.22
CA LEU A 149 2.69 1.23 -2.17
C LEU A 149 1.95 -0.11 -2.35
N ASN A 150 2.63 -1.24 -2.18
CA ASN A 150 2.08 -2.58 -2.31
C ASN A 150 0.83 -2.78 -1.46
N THR A 151 0.89 -2.34 -0.20
CA THR A 151 -0.23 -2.51 0.74
C THR A 151 -1.40 -1.56 0.45
N ASP A 152 -1.13 -0.43 -0.18
CA ASP A 152 -2.18 0.49 -0.66
C ASP A 152 -2.97 -0.18 -1.80
N VAL A 153 -2.29 -0.90 -2.69
CA VAL A 153 -2.93 -1.75 -3.71
C VAL A 153 -3.75 -2.85 -3.06
N LEU A 154 -3.23 -3.50 -2.01
CA LEU A 154 -3.99 -4.50 -1.23
C LEU A 154 -5.22 -3.89 -0.56
N GLY A 155 -5.13 -2.66 -0.07
CA GLY A 155 -6.28 -1.92 0.46
C GLY A 155 -7.38 -1.76 -0.60
N CYS A 156 -7.01 -1.32 -1.80
CA CYS A 156 -7.94 -1.26 -2.93
C CYS A 156 -8.51 -2.65 -3.28
N LEU A 157 -7.68 -3.69 -3.28
CA LEU A 157 -8.14 -5.07 -3.50
C LEU A 157 -9.21 -5.49 -2.48
N VAL A 158 -9.01 -5.17 -1.19
CA VAL A 158 -10.01 -5.45 -0.14
C VAL A 158 -11.32 -4.74 -0.46
N GLU A 159 -11.29 -3.47 -0.89
CA GLU A 159 -12.50 -2.72 -1.27
C GLU A 159 -13.22 -3.38 -2.45
N VAL A 160 -12.50 -3.72 -3.51
CA VAL A 160 -13.06 -4.33 -4.72
C VAL A 160 -13.69 -5.69 -4.42
N VAL A 161 -13.00 -6.55 -3.66
CA VAL A 161 -13.45 -7.92 -3.40
C VAL A 161 -14.57 -7.97 -2.37
N SER A 162 -14.56 -7.08 -1.38
CA SER A 162 -15.56 -7.04 -0.31
C SER A 162 -16.79 -6.20 -0.63
N GLY A 163 -16.68 -5.25 -1.57
CA GLY A 163 -17.72 -4.25 -1.85
C GLY A 163 -17.88 -3.22 -0.74
N LYS A 164 -16.91 -3.09 0.17
CA LYS A 164 -16.91 -2.15 1.30
C LYS A 164 -15.70 -1.23 1.22
N THR A 165 -15.81 0.00 1.73
CA THR A 165 -14.64 0.84 1.95
C THR A 165 -13.69 0.20 2.96
N LEU A 166 -12.40 0.46 2.85
CA LEU A 166 -11.37 -0.20 3.66
C LEU A 166 -11.57 0.06 5.16
N ASP A 167 -11.89 1.28 5.54
CA ASP A 167 -12.20 1.67 6.92
C ASP A 167 -13.41 0.91 7.47
N ARG A 168 -14.46 0.78 6.66
CA ARG A 168 -15.66 0.04 7.03
C ARG A 168 -15.38 -1.46 7.16
N PHE A 169 -14.60 -2.04 6.23
CA PHE A 169 -14.19 -3.44 6.33
C PHE A 169 -13.40 -3.69 7.61
N PHE A 170 -12.38 -2.87 7.90
CA PHE A 170 -11.59 -3.01 9.12
C PHE A 170 -12.45 -2.86 10.37
N LYS A 171 -13.30 -1.85 10.42
CA LYS A 171 -14.20 -1.62 11.56
C LYS A 171 -15.11 -2.81 11.82
N GLU A 172 -15.82 -3.28 10.81
CA GLU A 172 -16.83 -4.34 10.97
C GLU A 172 -16.21 -5.72 11.20
N ARG A 173 -15.08 -6.01 10.52
CA ARG A 173 -14.55 -7.37 10.45
C ARG A 173 -13.36 -7.62 11.37
N ILE A 174 -12.67 -6.56 11.82
CA ILE A 174 -11.45 -6.68 12.63
C ILE A 174 -11.62 -5.91 13.94
N PHE A 175 -11.82 -4.59 13.88
CA PHE A 175 -11.74 -3.76 15.08
C PHE A 175 -12.89 -4.02 16.06
N SER A 176 -14.14 -4.04 15.57
CA SER A 176 -15.30 -4.28 16.44
C SER A 176 -15.29 -5.66 17.09
N PRO A 177 -15.04 -6.77 16.35
CA PRO A 177 -14.93 -8.09 16.96
C PRO A 177 -13.82 -8.23 18.01
N LEU A 178 -12.72 -7.48 17.85
CA LEU A 178 -11.59 -7.48 18.77
C LEU A 178 -11.69 -6.42 19.88
N GLY A 179 -12.76 -5.63 19.91
CA GLY A 179 -12.94 -4.57 20.91
C GLY A 179 -11.96 -3.40 20.75
N MET A 180 -11.36 -3.20 19.58
CA MET A 180 -10.40 -2.11 19.26
C MET A 180 -11.17 -0.81 18.98
N LYS A 181 -11.69 -0.20 20.04
CA LYS A 181 -12.63 0.94 19.95
C LYS A 181 -12.00 2.22 19.40
N ASP A 182 -10.70 2.41 19.65
CA ASP A 182 -9.96 3.65 19.36
C ASP A 182 -9.09 3.52 18.09
N THR A 183 -9.19 2.38 17.37
CA THR A 183 -8.44 2.14 16.13
C THR A 183 -9.31 2.52 14.92
N GLN A 184 -8.88 3.56 14.21
CA GLN A 184 -9.64 4.09 13.06
C GLN A 184 -8.74 4.90 12.12
N PHE A 185 -9.22 5.19 10.90
CA PHE A 185 -8.49 6.01 9.93
C PHE A 185 -8.61 7.51 10.22
N PHE A 186 -9.69 7.94 10.81
CA PHE A 186 -9.97 9.35 11.09
C PHE A 186 -10.29 9.50 12.57
N VAL A 187 -9.54 10.33 13.25
CA VAL A 187 -9.85 10.72 14.63
C VAL A 187 -10.87 11.85 14.55
N ALA A 188 -11.99 11.69 15.25
CA ALA A 188 -12.95 12.79 15.40
C ALA A 188 -12.30 13.97 16.15
N PRO A 189 -12.60 15.21 15.76
CA PRO A 189 -12.09 16.39 16.44
C PRO A 189 -12.52 16.45 17.91
#